data_e0936b4689d7320915bfef5d66fc4e42
#
_entry.id   e0936b4689d7320915bfef5d66fc4e42
#
_cell.length_a   1.000
_cell.length_b   1.000
_cell.length_c   1.000
_cell.angle_alpha   90.00
_cell.angle_beta   90.00
_cell.angle_gamma   90.00
#
_symmetry.space_group_name_H-M   'P 1'
#
loop_
_entity.id
_entity.type
_entity.pdbx_description
1 polymer ?
#
loop_
_entity_poly.entity_id
_entity_poly.type
_entity_poly.pdbx_seq_one_letter_code
_entity_poly.pdbx_strand_id
1 'polypeptide(L)'
;MGGGVVHLVSAKNTRRLEGPDMIVLHYTAGTSAESSALFLTRPDVSASAHVVIGREGEVFQLVPFNIEAWHAGKSWYAGRGGLNRYSIGIELDNLGKLRFSGGLFIAECGRVVPPEEVYTDCSGDRPMYWHRYTARQVRVLREICTLLEETYPIRDVVGHSAITPRKIDPGPALEFAFSEFQDRN
;
A
#
# COMPACT_ATOMS: atom_id res chain seq x y z
N MET A 1 18.20 -11.38 -9.29
CA MET A 1 17.25 -12.03 -10.21
C MET A 1 15.96 -11.24 -10.11
N GLY A 2 15.60 -10.47 -11.13
CA GLY A 2 14.38 -9.68 -11.18
C GLY A 2 13.18 -10.60 -11.24
N GLY A 3 12.33 -10.58 -10.22
CA GLY A 3 11.04 -11.26 -10.27
C GLY A 3 10.18 -10.58 -11.34
N GLY A 4 9.60 -11.36 -12.27
CA GLY A 4 8.68 -10.82 -13.26
C GLY A 4 7.39 -10.31 -12.61
N VAL A 5 6.70 -9.37 -13.28
CA VAL A 5 5.38 -8.92 -12.86
C VAL A 5 4.35 -10.00 -13.15
N VAL A 6 3.56 -10.37 -12.14
CA VAL A 6 2.44 -11.31 -12.29
C VAL A 6 1.18 -10.50 -12.60
N HIS A 7 0.55 -10.77 -13.75
CA HIS A 7 -0.69 -10.09 -14.14
C HIS A 7 -1.92 -10.91 -13.71
N LEU A 8 -2.71 -10.35 -12.78
CA LEU A 8 -3.99 -10.88 -12.31
C LEU A 8 -5.10 -9.88 -12.66
N VAL A 9 -5.73 -10.05 -13.81
CA VAL A 9 -6.66 -9.04 -14.35
C VAL A 9 -7.96 -8.97 -13.56
N SER A 10 -8.26 -7.79 -13.01
CA SER A 10 -9.54 -7.47 -12.38
C SER A 10 -10.57 -7.07 -13.44
N ALA A 11 -11.47 -7.98 -13.79
CA ALA A 11 -12.49 -7.75 -14.82
C ALA A 11 -13.61 -6.78 -14.40
N LYS A 12 -13.74 -6.45 -13.11
CA LYS A 12 -14.76 -5.55 -12.59
C LYS A 12 -14.48 -4.05 -12.83
N ASN A 13 -13.21 -3.70 -13.05
CA ASN A 13 -12.78 -2.33 -13.29
C ASN A 13 -12.77 -2.05 -14.79
N THR A 14 -13.65 -1.15 -15.25
CA THR A 14 -13.83 -0.87 -16.68
C THR A 14 -13.77 0.62 -17.03
N ARG A 15 -13.88 1.50 -16.02
CA ARG A 15 -13.84 2.94 -16.24
C ARG A 15 -12.41 3.39 -16.54
N ARG A 16 -12.25 4.23 -17.55
CA ARG A 16 -10.93 4.82 -17.88
C ARG A 16 -10.45 5.77 -16.78
N LEU A 17 -9.18 5.68 -16.49
CA LEU A 17 -8.42 6.63 -15.68
C LEU A 17 -7.59 7.50 -16.63
N GLU A 18 -7.94 8.79 -16.73
CA GLU A 18 -7.28 9.71 -17.64
C GLU A 18 -6.32 10.62 -16.86
N GLY A 19 -5.01 10.43 -17.12
CA GLY A 19 -3.97 11.28 -16.55
C GLY A 19 -3.94 11.28 -15.02
N PRO A 20 -3.70 10.16 -14.35
CA PRO A 20 -3.54 10.14 -12.90
C PRO A 20 -2.39 11.07 -12.49
N ASP A 21 -2.64 11.88 -11.47
CA ASP A 21 -1.67 12.85 -10.94
C ASP A 21 -1.29 12.58 -9.48
N MET A 22 -1.70 11.42 -8.95
CA MET A 22 -1.45 11.01 -7.57
C MET A 22 -1.21 9.52 -7.46
N ILE A 23 -0.35 9.12 -6.53
CA ILE A 23 -0.21 7.74 -6.05
C ILE A 23 -0.70 7.68 -4.61
N VAL A 24 -1.56 6.71 -4.29
CA VAL A 24 -2.03 6.45 -2.93
C VAL A 24 -1.49 5.12 -2.45
N LEU A 25 -0.81 5.14 -1.30
CA LEU A 25 -0.16 3.98 -0.70
C LEU A 25 -1.05 3.37 0.39
N HIS A 26 -1.13 2.04 0.37
CA HIS A 26 -1.92 1.24 1.29
C HIS A 26 -1.10 0.10 1.88
N TYR A 27 -1.62 -0.55 2.91
CA TYR A 27 -1.21 -1.90 3.28
C TYR A 27 -2.39 -2.86 3.20
N THR A 28 -2.11 -4.12 2.88
CA THR A 28 -3.14 -5.14 2.62
C THR A 28 -3.87 -5.60 3.88
N ALA A 29 -3.24 -5.56 5.06
CA ALA A 29 -3.65 -6.24 6.29
C ALA A 29 -3.90 -7.76 6.10
N GLY A 30 -3.55 -8.28 4.94
CA GLY A 30 -3.70 -9.69 4.55
C GLY A 30 -2.56 -10.58 5.04
N THR A 31 -2.68 -11.88 4.78
CA THR A 31 -1.69 -12.88 5.21
C THR A 31 -0.57 -13.11 4.21
N SER A 32 -0.77 -12.71 2.94
CA SER A 32 0.25 -12.71 1.88
C SER A 32 -0.16 -11.80 0.73
N ALA A 33 0.83 -11.37 -0.07
CA ALA A 33 0.62 -10.57 -1.27
C ALA A 33 -0.28 -11.27 -2.29
N GLU A 34 -0.05 -12.55 -2.54
CA GLU A 34 -0.83 -13.36 -3.48
C GLU A 34 -2.30 -13.47 -3.04
N SER A 35 -2.56 -13.80 -1.77
CA SER A 35 -3.93 -13.90 -1.25
C SER A 35 -4.67 -12.57 -1.32
N SER A 36 -3.98 -11.46 -1.03
CA SER A 36 -4.52 -10.10 -1.12
C SER A 36 -4.80 -9.71 -2.57
N ALA A 37 -3.90 -10.04 -3.49
CA ALA A 37 -4.07 -9.80 -4.91
C ALA A 37 -5.29 -10.58 -5.47
N LEU A 38 -5.41 -11.86 -5.16
CA LEU A 38 -6.56 -12.67 -5.52
C LEU A 38 -7.87 -12.14 -4.93
N PHE A 39 -7.86 -11.71 -3.67
CA PHE A 39 -9.02 -11.10 -3.03
C PHE A 39 -9.48 -9.83 -3.74
N LEU A 40 -8.54 -8.93 -4.06
CA LEU A 40 -8.84 -7.64 -4.70
C LEU A 40 -9.31 -7.77 -6.15
N THR A 41 -9.09 -8.91 -6.82
CA THR A 41 -9.60 -9.16 -8.18
C THR A 41 -11.00 -9.79 -8.21
N ARG A 42 -11.51 -10.29 -7.09
CA ARG A 42 -12.82 -10.95 -7.02
C ARG A 42 -13.95 -9.99 -7.43
N PRO A 43 -14.95 -10.46 -8.20
CA PRO A 43 -16.06 -9.62 -8.67
C PRO A 43 -17.01 -9.17 -7.55
N ASP A 44 -17.10 -9.93 -6.45
CA ASP A 44 -17.93 -9.65 -5.27
C ASP A 44 -17.29 -8.69 -4.27
N VAL A 45 -16.02 -8.31 -4.47
CA VAL A 45 -15.29 -7.36 -3.61
C VAL A 45 -15.37 -5.96 -4.20
N SER A 46 -15.86 -5.00 -3.42
CA SER A 46 -16.01 -3.58 -3.82
C SER A 46 -14.75 -2.72 -3.65
N ALA A 47 -13.59 -3.36 -3.47
CA ALA A 47 -12.28 -2.72 -3.46
C ALA A 47 -11.38 -3.33 -4.54
N SER A 48 -10.45 -2.56 -5.07
CA SER A 48 -9.40 -3.01 -6.00
C SER A 48 -8.19 -2.08 -5.91
N ALA A 49 -7.03 -2.53 -6.37
CA ALA A 49 -5.81 -1.74 -6.48
C ALA A 49 -5.18 -1.96 -7.86
N HIS A 50 -4.25 -1.09 -8.25
CA HIS A 50 -3.51 -1.27 -9.49
C HIS A 50 -2.39 -2.30 -9.31
N VAL A 51 -1.70 -2.23 -8.17
CA VAL A 51 -0.55 -3.08 -7.87
C VAL A 51 -0.60 -3.56 -6.43
N VAL A 52 -0.16 -4.80 -6.20
CA VAL A 52 0.20 -5.32 -4.87
C VAL A 52 1.69 -5.69 -4.89
N ILE A 53 2.44 -5.23 -3.88
CA ILE A 53 3.87 -5.51 -3.72
C ILE A 53 4.07 -6.44 -2.52
N GLY A 54 4.66 -7.60 -2.76
CA GLY A 54 4.97 -8.58 -1.73
C GLY A 54 6.21 -8.24 -0.91
N ARG A 55 6.39 -8.91 0.22
CA ARG A 55 7.50 -8.67 1.15
C ARG A 55 8.87 -8.97 0.53
N GLU A 56 8.94 -9.92 -0.39
CA GLU A 56 10.14 -10.29 -1.14
C GLU A 56 10.27 -9.52 -2.48
N GLY A 57 9.42 -8.51 -2.69
CA GLY A 57 9.43 -7.65 -3.87
C GLY A 57 8.70 -8.26 -5.07
N GLU A 58 7.84 -9.23 -4.87
CA GLU A 58 6.93 -9.72 -5.89
C GLU A 58 5.93 -8.63 -6.28
N VAL A 59 5.65 -8.49 -7.55
CA VAL A 59 4.72 -7.48 -8.07
C VAL A 59 3.54 -8.17 -8.75
N PHE A 60 2.34 -7.89 -8.26
CA PHE A 60 1.08 -8.32 -8.85
C PHE A 60 0.37 -7.10 -9.44
N GLN A 61 0.22 -7.02 -10.75
CA GLN A 61 -0.59 -6.01 -11.39
C GLN A 61 -2.02 -6.51 -11.57
N LEU A 62 -2.99 -5.80 -11.00
CA LEU A 62 -4.39 -6.20 -10.94
C LEU A 62 -5.27 -5.37 -11.87
N VAL A 63 -5.05 -4.05 -11.90
CA VAL A 63 -5.77 -3.12 -12.75
C VAL A 63 -4.75 -2.36 -13.60
N PRO A 64 -4.94 -2.25 -14.93
CA PRO A 64 -4.08 -1.40 -15.77
C PRO A 64 -4.08 0.04 -15.30
N PHE A 65 -2.96 0.75 -15.41
CA PHE A 65 -2.83 2.13 -14.92
C PHE A 65 -3.71 3.16 -15.64
N ASN A 66 -4.30 2.82 -16.76
CA ASN A 66 -5.28 3.62 -17.49
C ASN A 66 -6.74 3.25 -17.18
N ILE A 67 -6.97 2.43 -16.16
CA ILE A 67 -8.29 2.03 -15.68
C ILE A 67 -8.43 2.40 -14.20
N GLU A 68 -9.58 2.98 -13.81
CA GLU A 68 -9.88 3.36 -12.43
C GLU A 68 -9.95 2.13 -11.52
N ALA A 69 -9.12 2.09 -10.47
CA ALA A 69 -9.24 1.14 -9.38
C ALA A 69 -10.00 1.74 -8.19
N TRP A 70 -10.59 0.89 -7.35
CA TRP A 70 -11.44 1.31 -6.22
C TRP A 70 -10.69 1.13 -4.89
N HIS A 71 -9.70 2.01 -4.62
CA HIS A 71 -8.82 1.93 -3.45
C HIS A 71 -8.96 3.10 -2.47
N ALA A 72 -9.33 4.29 -2.96
CA ALA A 72 -9.36 5.51 -2.14
C ALA A 72 -10.70 5.70 -1.38
N GLY A 73 -11.76 4.98 -1.79
CA GLY A 73 -13.08 5.08 -1.19
C GLY A 73 -13.61 6.52 -1.15
N LYS A 74 -14.29 6.88 -0.05
CA LYS A 74 -14.74 8.26 0.19
C LYS A 74 -13.57 9.09 0.71
N SER A 75 -12.95 9.84 -0.17
CA SER A 75 -11.67 10.52 0.03
C SER A 75 -11.72 11.99 -0.37
N TRP A 76 -10.81 12.79 0.22
CA TRP A 76 -10.64 14.22 -0.08
C TRP A 76 -9.18 14.62 0.09
N TYR A 77 -8.60 15.33 -0.88
CA TYR A 77 -7.25 15.86 -0.80
C TYR A 77 -7.08 17.03 -1.78
N ALA A 78 -6.31 18.05 -1.37
CA ALA A 78 -5.97 19.21 -2.21
C ALA A 78 -7.19 19.84 -2.92
N GLY A 79 -8.33 19.98 -2.20
CA GLY A 79 -9.52 20.65 -2.71
C GLY A 79 -10.45 19.79 -3.57
N ARG A 80 -10.17 18.48 -3.76
CA ARG A 80 -11.01 17.59 -4.57
C ARG A 80 -11.32 16.27 -3.85
N GLY A 81 -12.48 15.68 -4.17
CA GLY A 81 -12.94 14.40 -3.63
C GLY A 81 -13.05 13.31 -4.68
N GLY A 82 -13.26 12.06 -4.23
CA GLY A 82 -13.43 10.91 -5.12
C GLY A 82 -12.16 10.54 -5.87
N LEU A 83 -11.08 10.38 -5.13
CA LEU A 83 -9.71 10.31 -5.65
C LEU A 83 -9.40 9.07 -6.49
N ASN A 84 -10.23 8.01 -6.49
CA ASN A 84 -10.09 6.91 -7.44
C ASN A 84 -9.95 7.38 -8.90
N ARG A 85 -10.58 8.50 -9.24
CA ARG A 85 -10.57 9.09 -10.60
C ARG A 85 -9.27 9.82 -10.96
N TYR A 86 -8.37 9.98 -10.01
CA TYR A 86 -7.16 10.80 -10.16
C TYR A 86 -5.90 10.09 -9.70
N SER A 87 -6.04 8.86 -9.14
CA SER A 87 -4.92 8.22 -8.47
C SER A 87 -4.69 6.77 -8.87
N ILE A 88 -3.44 6.38 -8.76
CA ILE A 88 -2.99 4.99 -8.83
C ILE A 88 -2.86 4.47 -7.39
N GLY A 89 -3.56 3.38 -7.06
CA GLY A 89 -3.47 2.73 -5.75
C GLY A 89 -2.45 1.62 -5.74
N ILE A 90 -1.52 1.66 -4.78
CA ILE A 90 -0.49 0.63 -4.56
C ILE A 90 -0.67 0.05 -3.15
N GLU A 91 -0.86 -1.25 -3.09
CA GLU A 91 -0.94 -2.04 -1.86
C GLU A 91 0.41 -2.68 -1.54
N LEU A 92 0.84 -2.61 -0.29
CA LEU A 92 2.02 -3.32 0.19
C LEU A 92 1.58 -4.48 1.11
N ASP A 93 2.09 -5.67 0.89
CA ASP A 93 1.86 -6.81 1.79
C ASP A 93 2.45 -6.53 3.16
N ASN A 94 1.58 -6.16 4.09
CA ASN A 94 1.94 -5.79 5.44
C ASN A 94 0.74 -5.97 6.37
N LEU A 95 1.00 -6.45 7.58
CA LEU A 95 -0.04 -6.72 8.59
C LEU A 95 -0.57 -5.45 9.27
N GLY A 96 0.04 -4.29 9.01
CA GLY A 96 -0.38 -3.00 9.53
C GLY A 96 -0.11 -2.83 11.04
N LYS A 97 -1.05 -2.21 11.74
CA LYS A 97 -0.95 -1.95 13.18
C LYS A 97 -1.05 -3.23 14.00
N LEU A 98 -0.22 -3.34 15.03
CA LEU A 98 -0.13 -4.49 15.90
C LEU A 98 -0.63 -4.15 17.30
N ARG A 99 -1.27 -5.12 17.95
CA ARG A 99 -1.62 -5.07 19.37
C ARG A 99 -0.55 -5.79 20.19
N PHE A 100 -0.06 -5.17 21.26
CA PHE A 100 0.81 -5.83 22.22
C PHE A 100 -0.03 -6.40 23.37
N SER A 101 0.08 -7.71 23.61
CA SER A 101 -0.67 -8.39 24.65
C SER A 101 0.05 -9.68 25.08
N GLY A 102 0.21 -9.86 26.39
CA GLY A 102 0.88 -11.06 26.92
C GLY A 102 2.32 -11.24 26.45
N GLY A 103 3.06 -10.14 26.17
CA GLY A 103 4.42 -10.20 25.64
C GLY A 103 4.51 -10.45 24.14
N LEU A 104 3.39 -10.50 23.42
CA LEU A 104 3.33 -10.80 21.98
C LEU A 104 2.81 -9.59 21.18
N PHE A 105 3.33 -9.42 19.98
CA PHE A 105 2.81 -8.49 18.98
C PHE A 105 1.87 -9.24 18.03
N ILE A 106 0.61 -8.84 17.99
CA ILE A 106 -0.45 -9.59 17.33
C ILE A 106 -1.13 -8.69 16.30
N ALA A 107 -1.18 -9.14 15.05
CA ALA A 107 -1.91 -8.50 13.97
C ALA A 107 -3.43 -8.69 14.10
N GLU A 108 -4.22 -7.91 13.38
CA GLU A 108 -5.69 -8.01 13.37
C GLU A 108 -6.19 -9.41 12.95
N CYS A 109 -5.50 -10.04 11.99
CA CYS A 109 -5.79 -11.41 11.56
C CYS A 109 -5.38 -12.50 12.60
N GLY A 110 -4.83 -12.11 13.76
CA GLY A 110 -4.40 -13.03 14.82
C GLY A 110 -2.96 -13.55 14.68
N ARG A 111 -2.25 -13.22 13.61
CA ARG A 111 -0.86 -13.64 13.41
C ARG A 111 0.05 -12.95 14.44
N VAL A 112 0.93 -13.72 15.06
CA VAL A 112 1.99 -13.21 15.93
C VAL A 112 3.16 -12.76 15.06
N VAL A 113 3.65 -11.54 15.32
CA VAL A 113 4.79 -10.93 14.62
C VAL A 113 6.02 -10.97 15.54
N PRO A 114 7.16 -11.48 15.08
CA PRO A 114 8.37 -11.50 15.88
C PRO A 114 8.89 -10.06 16.13
N PRO A 115 9.53 -9.80 17.29
CA PRO A 115 9.96 -8.44 17.69
C PRO A 115 10.84 -7.72 16.67
N GLU A 116 11.69 -8.45 15.95
CA GLU A 116 12.58 -7.92 14.90
C GLU A 116 11.82 -7.37 13.69
N GLU A 117 10.58 -7.83 13.48
CA GLU A 117 9.70 -7.32 12.42
C GLU A 117 8.75 -6.22 12.91
N VAL A 118 8.94 -5.71 14.14
CA VAL A 118 8.10 -4.65 14.71
C VAL A 118 8.79 -3.30 14.63
N TYR A 119 8.07 -2.31 14.12
CA TYR A 119 8.39 -0.90 14.27
C TYR A 119 7.59 -0.33 15.45
N THR A 120 8.28 0.35 16.36
CA THR A 120 7.65 1.04 17.49
C THR A 120 7.61 2.53 17.21
N ASP A 121 6.42 3.06 17.07
CA ASP A 121 6.17 4.50 16.95
C ASP A 121 5.99 5.10 18.34
N CYS A 122 6.88 6.01 18.72
CA CYS A 122 6.88 6.73 20.00
C CYS A 122 6.51 8.22 19.84
N SER A 123 5.91 8.62 18.73
CA SER A 123 5.54 10.01 18.46
C SER A 123 4.38 10.51 19.32
N GLY A 124 3.55 9.63 19.87
CA GLY A 124 2.40 9.94 20.73
C GLY A 124 2.65 9.63 22.21
N ASP A 125 1.62 9.81 23.05
CA ASP A 125 1.66 9.58 24.51
C ASP A 125 1.94 8.13 24.91
N ARG A 126 1.68 7.19 24.02
CA ARG A 126 1.91 5.76 24.23
C ARG A 126 2.55 5.13 22.99
N PRO A 127 3.46 4.17 23.16
CA PRO A 127 4.05 3.48 22.02
C PRO A 127 2.98 2.74 21.23
N MET A 128 3.03 2.86 19.92
CA MET A 128 2.22 2.09 18.97
C MET A 128 3.12 1.18 18.16
N TYR A 129 2.62 0.00 17.84
CA TYR A 129 3.40 -1.05 17.18
C TYR A 129 2.85 -1.32 15.79
N TRP A 130 3.77 -1.50 14.84
CA TRP A 130 3.45 -1.69 13.42
C TRP A 130 4.34 -2.77 12.83
N HIS A 131 3.81 -3.51 11.90
CA HIS A 131 4.61 -4.46 11.14
C HIS A 131 5.57 -3.70 10.23
N ARG A 132 6.87 -4.02 10.28
CA ARG A 132 7.89 -3.37 9.45
C ARG A 132 7.71 -3.73 7.98
N TYR A 133 7.99 -2.76 7.12
CA TYR A 133 8.21 -3.01 5.70
C TYR A 133 9.62 -3.52 5.46
N THR A 134 9.79 -4.42 4.48
CA THR A 134 11.12 -4.90 4.13
C THR A 134 11.83 -3.89 3.23
N ALA A 135 13.17 -3.85 3.30
CA ALA A 135 13.96 -3.00 2.41
C ALA A 135 13.71 -3.33 0.92
N ARG A 136 13.38 -4.59 0.63
CA ARG A 136 13.07 -5.04 -0.73
C ARG A 136 11.73 -4.49 -1.22
N GLN A 137 10.68 -4.51 -0.38
CA GLN A 137 9.40 -3.86 -0.71
C GLN A 137 9.57 -2.37 -1.01
N VAL A 138 10.31 -1.66 -0.14
CA VAL A 138 10.52 -0.21 -0.27
C VAL A 138 11.29 0.12 -1.54
N ARG A 139 12.28 -0.69 -1.91
CA ARG A 139 13.02 -0.52 -3.16
C ARG A 139 12.10 -0.67 -4.37
N VAL A 140 11.34 -1.77 -4.43
CA VAL A 140 10.39 -2.03 -5.54
C VAL A 140 9.31 -0.94 -5.61
N LEU A 141 8.79 -0.50 -4.46
CA LEU A 141 7.84 0.61 -4.42
C LEU A 141 8.43 1.88 -5.05
N ARG A 142 9.68 2.23 -4.71
CA ARG A 142 10.35 3.41 -5.30
C ARG A 142 10.54 3.26 -6.80
N GLU A 143 10.99 2.10 -7.27
CA GLU A 143 11.16 1.83 -8.70
C GLU A 143 9.83 2.01 -9.45
N ILE A 144 8.72 1.50 -8.90
CA ILE A 144 7.38 1.67 -9.49
C ILE A 144 6.96 3.14 -9.46
N CYS A 145 7.14 3.86 -8.33
CA CYS A 145 6.80 5.27 -8.25
C CYS A 145 7.56 6.10 -9.29
N THR A 146 8.88 5.89 -9.42
CA THR A 146 9.71 6.58 -10.43
C THR A 146 9.20 6.33 -11.86
N LEU A 147 8.91 5.07 -12.22
CA LEU A 147 8.36 4.73 -13.53
C LEU A 147 7.00 5.41 -13.79
N LEU A 148 6.16 5.53 -12.75
CA LEU A 148 4.88 6.20 -12.85
C LEU A 148 5.02 7.72 -12.99
N GLU A 149 5.98 8.34 -12.29
CA GLU A 149 6.31 9.77 -12.38
C GLU A 149 6.88 10.13 -13.76
N GLU A 150 7.62 9.23 -14.39
CA GLU A 150 8.12 9.40 -15.77
C GLU A 150 7.01 9.25 -16.82
N THR A 151 5.93 8.52 -16.50
CA THR A 151 4.87 8.19 -17.46
C THR A 151 3.64 9.08 -17.33
N TYR A 152 3.32 9.51 -16.11
CA TYR A 152 2.12 10.27 -15.75
C TYR A 152 2.51 11.57 -15.03
N PRO A 153 1.65 12.61 -15.05
CA PRO A 153 1.93 13.89 -14.37
C PRO A 153 1.72 13.77 -12.84
N ILE A 154 2.35 12.77 -12.21
CA ILE A 154 2.24 12.54 -10.76
C ILE A 154 2.81 13.74 -10.01
N ARG A 155 2.03 14.30 -9.08
CA ARG A 155 2.39 15.44 -8.23
C ARG A 155 2.54 15.05 -6.77
N ASP A 156 1.78 14.03 -6.35
CA ASP A 156 1.70 13.62 -4.95
C ASP A 156 1.80 12.10 -4.81
N VAL A 157 2.61 11.66 -3.86
CA VAL A 157 2.63 10.28 -3.37
C VAL A 157 2.24 10.34 -1.88
N VAL A 158 1.05 9.85 -1.56
CA VAL A 158 0.45 10.03 -0.23
C VAL A 158 -0.03 8.71 0.36
N GLY A 159 -0.11 8.63 1.68
CA GLY A 159 -0.78 7.53 2.35
C GLY A 159 -2.31 7.68 2.33
N HIS A 160 -3.03 6.56 2.43
CA HIS A 160 -4.49 6.56 2.54
C HIS A 160 -5.00 7.40 3.73
N SER A 161 -4.27 7.42 4.85
CA SER A 161 -4.57 8.24 6.02
C SER A 161 -4.57 9.75 5.73
N ALA A 162 -3.79 10.22 4.76
CA ALA A 162 -3.75 11.62 4.36
C ALA A 162 -5.01 12.07 3.59
N ILE A 163 -5.71 11.13 2.94
CA ILE A 163 -6.88 11.41 2.10
C ILE A 163 -8.21 11.00 2.73
N THR A 164 -8.14 10.23 3.83
CA THR A 164 -9.33 9.71 4.53
C THR A 164 -9.07 9.61 6.04
N PRO A 165 -9.67 10.47 6.88
CA PRO A 165 -9.36 10.55 8.32
C PRO A 165 -9.62 9.25 9.12
N ARG A 166 -10.41 8.31 8.57
CA ARG A 166 -10.73 7.03 9.22
C ARG A 166 -9.73 5.93 8.88
N LYS A 167 -8.75 6.22 8.04
CA LYS A 167 -7.74 5.27 7.60
C LYS A 167 -6.41 5.55 8.29
N ILE A 168 -5.64 4.51 8.50
CA ILE A 168 -4.34 4.58 9.17
C ILE A 168 -3.20 4.02 8.31
N ASP A 169 -3.53 3.44 7.15
CA ASP A 169 -2.57 2.90 6.20
C ASP A 169 -1.91 4.04 5.38
N PRO A 170 -0.66 3.88 4.99
CA PRO A 170 0.26 2.76 5.22
C PRO A 170 0.93 2.76 6.61
N GLY A 171 0.64 3.74 7.48
CA GLY A 171 1.19 3.89 8.82
C GLY A 171 2.64 4.39 8.86
N PRO A 172 3.13 4.79 10.05
CA PRO A 172 4.44 5.42 10.23
C PRO A 172 5.63 4.49 9.93
N ALA A 173 5.41 3.18 9.94
CA ALA A 173 6.46 2.22 9.60
C ALA A 173 6.96 2.35 8.15
N LEU A 174 6.12 2.84 7.22
CA LEU A 174 6.54 3.10 5.84
C LEU A 174 7.39 4.36 5.74
N GLU A 175 7.00 5.44 6.41
CA GLU A 175 7.79 6.69 6.45
C GLU A 175 9.18 6.44 7.00
N PHE A 176 9.29 5.66 8.10
CA PHE A 176 10.56 5.24 8.66
C PHE A 176 11.39 4.42 7.66
N ALA A 177 10.80 3.46 6.97
CA ALA A 177 11.49 2.65 5.97
C ALA A 177 11.99 3.48 4.78
N PHE A 178 11.27 4.55 4.40
CA PHE A 178 11.72 5.51 3.39
C PHE A 178 12.92 6.33 3.86
N SER A 179 12.95 6.80 5.10
CA SER A 179 14.08 7.58 5.66
C SER A 179 15.36 6.73 5.74
N GLU A 180 15.28 5.50 6.28
CA GLU A 180 16.42 4.59 6.33
C GLU A 180 17.06 4.31 4.96
N PHE A 181 16.27 4.37 3.91
CA PHE A 181 16.75 4.13 2.55
C PHE A 181 17.46 5.35 1.94
N GLN A 182 17.10 6.57 2.37
CA GLN A 182 17.79 7.80 1.93
C GLN A 182 19.17 7.93 2.51
N ASP A 183 19.38 7.47 3.76
CA ASP A 183 20.66 7.56 4.47
C ASP A 183 21.70 6.53 3.99
N ARG A 184 21.32 5.58 3.14
CA ARG A 184 22.19 4.50 2.62
C ARG A 184 22.66 4.70 1.17
N ASN A 185 22.24 5.76 0.50
CA ASN A 185 22.68 6.17 -0.84
C ASN A 185 23.48 7.46 -0.80
#